data_3f0cd076db0a04e94113b931b988f741
#
_entry.id   3f0cd076db0a04e94113b931b988f741
#
_cell.length_a   1.000
_cell.length_b   1.000
_cell.length_c   1.000
_cell.angle_alpha   90.00
_cell.angle_beta   90.00
_cell.angle_gamma   90.00
#
_symmetry.space_group_name_H-M   'P 1'
#
loop_
_entity.id
_entity.type
_entity.pdbx_description
1 polymer ?
#
loop_
_entity_poly.entity_id
_entity_poly.type
_entity_poly.pdbx_seq_one_letter_code
_entity_poly.pdbx_strand_id
1 'polypeptide(L)'
;MKQLNIIPNPNKIDYLGGSVKMENIDSESFSARLTDKLPEEGYVLEVTENGVEATAGGERGAFYASQTLKQLKQLDICPCVRIEDAPAFEYRAFMLDCARHMTTVENIKKLIDAAALV
;
A
#
# COMPACT_ATOMS: atom_id res chain seq x y z
N MET A 1 -10.66 19.19 -6.08
CA MET A 1 -9.89 18.28 -5.20
C MET A 1 -9.01 17.39 -6.06
N LYS A 2 -7.74 17.33 -5.74
CA LYS A 2 -6.80 16.51 -6.53
C LYS A 2 -7.08 15.03 -6.24
N GLN A 3 -7.41 14.27 -7.27
CA GLN A 3 -7.64 12.84 -7.15
C GLN A 3 -6.33 12.12 -6.83
N LEU A 4 -6.34 11.19 -5.89
CA LEU A 4 -5.17 10.39 -5.58
C LEU A 4 -4.83 9.44 -6.73
N ASN A 5 -3.55 9.34 -7.02
CA ASN A 5 -3.01 8.46 -8.06
C ASN A 5 -2.22 7.33 -7.37
N ILE A 6 -2.93 6.28 -6.99
CA ILE A 6 -2.37 5.08 -6.37
C ILE A 6 -2.30 3.98 -7.42
N ILE A 7 -1.21 3.26 -7.51
CA ILE A 7 -0.98 2.19 -8.48
C ILE A 7 -0.72 0.87 -7.75
N PRO A 8 -1.49 -0.18 -8.05
CA PRO A 8 -2.72 -0.18 -8.87
C PRO A 8 -3.84 0.62 -8.22
N ASN A 9 -4.85 0.95 -9.00
CA ASN A 9 -5.97 1.73 -8.49
C ASN A 9 -6.76 0.90 -7.45
N PRO A 10 -6.92 1.38 -6.21
CA PRO A 10 -7.64 0.63 -5.18
C PRO A 10 -9.10 0.37 -5.55
N ASN A 11 -9.68 -0.67 -4.99
CA ASN A 11 -11.07 -1.03 -5.21
C ASN A 11 -12.03 0.08 -4.78
N LYS A 12 -11.69 0.80 -3.70
CA LYS A 12 -12.52 1.90 -3.20
C LYS A 12 -11.68 2.98 -2.54
N ILE A 13 -11.99 4.23 -2.85
CA ILE A 13 -11.43 5.41 -2.18
C ILE A 13 -12.58 6.34 -1.80
N ASP A 14 -12.73 6.59 -0.51
CA ASP A 14 -13.67 7.56 0.04
C ASP A 14 -12.90 8.78 0.57
N TYR A 15 -13.20 9.97 0.09
CA TYR A 15 -12.62 11.21 0.58
C TYR A 15 -13.41 11.71 1.78
N LEU A 16 -12.72 11.86 2.93
CA LEU A 16 -13.34 12.19 4.21
C LEU A 16 -13.45 13.69 4.49
N GLY A 17 -12.83 14.52 3.64
CA GLY A 17 -12.72 15.96 3.86
C GLY A 17 -11.50 16.32 4.71
N GLY A 18 -10.88 17.44 4.39
CA GLY A 18 -9.63 17.88 5.02
C GLY A 18 -8.40 17.25 4.38
N SER A 19 -7.24 17.60 4.89
CA SER A 19 -5.95 17.12 4.43
C SER A 19 -4.92 17.11 5.56
N VAL A 20 -3.87 16.32 5.40
CA VAL A 20 -2.78 16.20 6.36
C VAL A 20 -1.44 16.30 5.65
N LYS A 21 -0.46 16.94 6.30
CA LYS A 21 0.92 16.93 5.82
C LYS A 21 1.55 15.58 6.13
N MET A 22 2.08 14.92 5.11
CA MET A 22 2.64 13.58 5.26
C MET A 22 3.93 13.54 6.07
N GLU A 23 4.63 14.66 6.22
CA GLU A 23 5.79 14.79 7.13
C GLU A 23 5.42 14.52 8.60
N ASN A 24 4.17 14.80 9.00
CA ASN A 24 3.69 14.59 10.36
C ASN A 24 3.23 13.14 10.63
N ILE A 25 3.24 12.28 9.63
CA ILE A 25 2.84 10.88 9.74
C ILE A 25 4.06 10.00 10.01
N ASP A 26 4.10 9.39 11.18
CA ASP A 26 5.11 8.37 11.50
C ASP A 26 4.75 7.04 10.83
N SER A 27 5.55 6.67 9.83
CA SER A 27 5.37 5.39 9.11
C SER A 27 6.24 4.27 9.68
N GLU A 28 7.20 4.58 10.53
CA GLU A 28 8.07 3.55 11.11
C GLU A 28 7.35 2.79 12.23
N SER A 29 6.48 3.47 12.95
CA SER A 29 5.62 2.85 13.98
C SER A 29 4.29 2.33 13.43
N PHE A 30 4.08 2.43 12.10
CA PHE A 30 2.85 1.98 11.47
C PHE A 30 2.68 0.47 11.60
N SER A 31 1.56 0.06 12.17
CA SER A 31 1.13 -1.33 12.21
C SER A 31 -0.37 -1.44 11.95
N ALA A 32 -0.76 -2.46 11.18
CA ALA A 32 -2.16 -2.74 10.93
C ALA A 32 -2.76 -3.62 12.02
N ARG A 33 -4.01 -3.34 12.37
CA ARG A 33 -4.82 -4.22 13.21
C ARG A 33 -5.34 -5.38 12.38
N LEU A 34 -5.22 -6.61 12.84
CA LEU A 34 -5.71 -7.78 12.12
C LEU A 34 -7.18 -8.06 12.49
N THR A 35 -7.96 -8.52 11.51
CA THR A 35 -9.36 -8.90 11.66
C THR A 35 -9.70 -10.07 10.72
N ASP A 36 -10.62 -10.92 11.14
CA ASP A 36 -11.17 -12.01 10.33
C ASP A 36 -12.30 -11.57 9.38
N LYS A 37 -12.70 -10.29 9.44
CA LYS A 37 -13.78 -9.73 8.62
C LYS A 37 -13.34 -9.33 7.21
N LEU A 38 -12.05 -9.31 6.94
CA LEU A 38 -11.46 -8.97 5.64
C LEU A 38 -10.76 -10.19 5.04
N PRO A 39 -10.61 -10.25 3.70
CA PRO A 39 -9.76 -11.26 3.07
C PRO A 39 -8.32 -11.17 3.61
N GLU A 40 -7.58 -12.27 3.62
CA GLU A 40 -6.20 -12.33 4.15
C GLU A 40 -5.29 -11.25 3.53
N GLU A 41 -5.43 -11.01 2.23
CA GLU A 41 -4.67 -10.00 1.50
C GLU A 41 -5.38 -8.64 1.40
N GLY A 42 -6.56 -8.51 2.02
CA GLY A 42 -7.33 -7.28 2.04
C GLY A 42 -6.98 -6.35 3.18
N TYR A 43 -7.20 -5.06 2.97
CA TYR A 43 -6.98 -4.04 4.00
C TYR A 43 -7.92 -2.85 3.84
N VAL A 44 -8.05 -2.11 4.92
CA VAL A 44 -8.63 -0.77 4.99
C VAL A 44 -7.59 0.16 5.58
N LEU A 45 -7.26 1.23 4.88
CA LEU A 45 -6.30 2.25 5.31
C LEU A 45 -7.03 3.59 5.44
N GLU A 46 -6.98 4.19 6.62
CA GLU A 46 -7.54 5.52 6.87
C GLU A 46 -6.44 6.52 7.16
N VAL A 47 -6.44 7.63 6.43
CA VAL A 47 -5.58 8.78 6.65
C VAL A 47 -6.46 9.93 7.11
N THR A 48 -6.23 10.40 8.32
CA THR A 48 -6.95 11.52 8.94
C THR A 48 -5.99 12.54 9.50
N GLU A 49 -6.50 13.67 9.94
CA GLU A 49 -5.68 14.69 10.63
C GLU A 49 -5.05 14.16 11.94
N ASN A 50 -5.65 13.12 12.53
CA ASN A 50 -5.15 12.49 13.75
C ASN A 50 -4.08 11.42 13.51
N GLY A 51 -3.82 11.06 12.26
CA GLY A 51 -2.83 10.06 11.88
C GLY A 51 -3.33 9.03 10.88
N VAL A 52 -2.63 7.91 10.81
CA VAL A 52 -2.94 6.80 9.91
C VAL A 52 -3.30 5.57 10.72
N GLU A 53 -4.42 4.96 10.38
CA GLU A 53 -4.87 3.70 10.92
C GLU A 53 -5.10 2.69 9.80
N ALA A 54 -4.77 1.43 10.04
CA ALA A 54 -5.06 0.36 9.10
C ALA A 54 -5.63 -0.87 9.80
N THR A 55 -6.51 -1.55 9.08
CA THR A 55 -7.06 -2.85 9.45
C THR A 55 -6.85 -3.79 8.28
N ALA A 56 -6.35 -4.99 8.52
CA ALA A 56 -6.04 -5.97 7.50
C ALA A 56 -6.60 -7.35 7.86
N GLY A 57 -6.88 -8.15 6.84
CA GLY A 57 -7.36 -9.52 7.03
C GLY A 57 -6.26 -10.51 7.45
N GLY A 58 -5.00 -10.15 7.23
CA GLY A 58 -3.84 -10.94 7.59
C GLY A 58 -2.54 -10.14 7.42
N GLU A 59 -1.42 -10.78 7.67
CA GLU A 59 -0.10 -10.13 7.54
C GLU A 59 0.18 -9.63 6.12
N ARG A 60 -0.31 -10.35 5.11
CA ARG A 60 -0.17 -9.93 3.70
C ARG A 60 -0.95 -8.65 3.42
N GLY A 61 -2.19 -8.57 3.90
CA GLY A 61 -2.98 -7.34 3.80
C GLY A 61 -2.33 -6.17 4.54
N ALA A 62 -1.77 -6.40 5.71
CA ALA A 62 -1.00 -5.40 6.46
C ALA A 62 0.22 -4.91 5.67
N PHE A 63 0.93 -5.82 5.01
CA PHE A 63 2.05 -5.48 4.14
C PHE A 63 1.60 -4.59 2.96
N TYR A 64 0.50 -4.94 2.28
CA TYR A 64 -0.02 -4.13 1.18
C TYR A 64 -0.53 -2.76 1.62
N ALA A 65 -1.13 -2.66 2.81
CA ALA A 65 -1.47 -1.36 3.39
C ALA A 65 -0.23 -0.49 3.57
N SER A 66 0.88 -1.06 4.02
CA SER A 66 2.15 -0.34 4.16
C SER A 66 2.72 0.12 2.82
N GLN A 67 2.54 -0.66 1.74
CA GLN A 67 2.97 -0.27 0.39
C GLN A 67 2.13 0.91 -0.14
N THR A 68 0.83 0.90 0.09
CA THR A 68 -0.04 2.03 -0.25
C THR A 68 0.36 3.28 0.54
N LEU A 69 0.64 3.15 1.83
CA LEU A 69 1.12 4.26 2.64
C LEU A 69 2.45 4.84 2.12
N LYS A 70 3.36 4.01 1.64
CA LYS A 70 4.60 4.47 0.99
C LYS A 70 4.33 5.33 -0.25
N GLN A 71 3.33 4.99 -1.04
CA GLN A 71 2.94 5.82 -2.18
C GLN A 71 2.35 7.16 -1.73
N LEU A 72 1.50 7.15 -0.71
CA LEU A 72 0.92 8.39 -0.14
C LEU A 72 1.98 9.30 0.47
N LYS A 73 3.02 8.73 1.06
CA LYS A 73 4.13 9.50 1.64
C LYS A 73 4.99 10.27 0.64
N GLN A 74 4.85 9.98 -0.64
CA GLN A 74 5.49 10.77 -1.70
C GLN A 74 4.76 12.11 -1.95
N LEU A 75 3.58 12.28 -1.35
CA LEU A 75 2.84 13.54 -1.39
C LEU A 75 3.27 14.44 -0.22
N ASP A 76 3.39 15.74 -0.48
CA ASP A 76 3.60 16.72 0.60
C ASP A 76 2.34 16.83 1.46
N ILE A 77 1.19 16.89 0.81
CA ILE A 77 -0.13 16.99 1.43
C ILE A 77 -1.01 15.88 0.86
N CYS A 78 -1.55 15.06 1.75
CA CYS A 78 -2.50 14.00 1.42
C CYS A 78 -3.92 14.41 1.86
N PRO A 79 -4.93 14.26 1.01
CA PRO A 79 -6.31 14.41 1.47
C PRO A 79 -6.64 13.32 2.50
N CYS A 80 -7.52 13.63 3.45
CA CYS A 80 -8.04 12.62 4.36
C CYS A 80 -8.89 11.63 3.57
N VAL A 81 -8.52 10.35 3.63
CA VAL A 81 -9.14 9.29 2.81
C VAL A 81 -9.29 8.00 3.60
N ARG A 82 -10.28 7.23 3.17
CA ARG A 82 -10.44 5.82 3.51
C ARG A 82 -10.25 4.99 2.24
N ILE A 83 -9.28 4.12 2.23
CA ILE A 83 -8.94 3.24 1.11
C ILE A 83 -9.26 1.82 1.52
N GLU A 84 -10.07 1.13 0.70
CA GLU A 84 -10.34 -0.29 0.84
C GLU A 84 -9.82 -1.00 -0.39
N ASP A 85 -8.99 -2.01 -0.19
CA ASP A 85 -8.40 -2.74 -1.29
C ASP A 85 -8.16 -4.21 -0.95
N ALA A 86 -8.16 -5.02 -1.99
CA ALA A 86 -7.78 -6.42 -1.97
C ALA A 86 -7.38 -6.82 -3.40
N PRO A 87 -6.46 -7.79 -3.57
CA PRO A 87 -6.09 -8.25 -4.91
C PRO A 87 -7.29 -8.78 -5.71
N ALA A 88 -7.33 -8.43 -6.99
CA ALA A 88 -8.33 -8.96 -7.91
C ALA A 88 -8.08 -10.44 -8.28
N PHE A 89 -6.84 -10.91 -8.17
CA PHE A 89 -6.41 -12.27 -8.51
C PHE A 89 -5.62 -12.88 -7.36
N GLU A 90 -5.89 -14.13 -7.04
CA GLU A 90 -5.17 -14.89 -6.00
C GLU A 90 -3.72 -15.16 -6.40
N TYR A 91 -3.48 -15.42 -7.68
CA TYR A 91 -2.15 -15.71 -8.23
C TYR A 91 -1.65 -14.53 -9.06
N ARG A 92 -0.50 -14.00 -8.66
CA ARG A 92 0.20 -12.91 -9.32
C ARG A 92 1.68 -13.24 -9.35
N ALA A 93 2.28 -13.19 -10.54
CA ALA A 93 3.69 -13.54 -10.71
C ALA A 93 4.30 -12.82 -11.90
N PHE A 94 5.62 -12.71 -11.89
CA PHE A 94 6.42 -12.39 -13.07
C PHE A 94 7.55 -13.43 -13.22
N MET A 95 8.08 -13.54 -14.41
CA MET A 95 9.19 -14.44 -14.70
C MET A 95 10.43 -13.64 -15.08
N LEU A 96 11.55 -14.01 -14.47
CA LEU A 96 12.87 -13.48 -14.80
C LEU A 96 13.76 -14.60 -15.32
N ASP A 97 14.22 -14.47 -16.57
CA ASP A 97 15.16 -15.44 -17.17
C ASP A 97 16.61 -15.02 -16.88
N CYS A 98 17.22 -15.66 -15.89
CA CYS A 98 18.61 -15.44 -15.53
C CYS A 98 19.60 -16.23 -16.38
N ALA A 99 19.14 -17.16 -17.24
CA ALA A 99 20.00 -17.97 -18.10
C ALA A 99 20.47 -17.18 -19.33
N ARG A 100 19.62 -16.33 -19.90
CA ARG A 100 19.95 -15.50 -21.06
C ARG A 100 20.76 -14.26 -20.70
N HIS A 101 20.43 -13.63 -19.57
CA HIS A 101 21.13 -12.49 -19.02
C HIS A 101 21.33 -12.68 -17.51
N MET A 102 22.57 -12.73 -17.09
CA MET A 102 22.89 -12.75 -15.67
C MET A 102 22.47 -11.45 -15.01
N THR A 103 21.68 -11.58 -13.95
CA THR A 103 21.27 -10.46 -13.12
C THR A 103 21.83 -10.67 -11.71
N THR A 104 22.35 -9.61 -11.10
CA THR A 104 22.88 -9.67 -9.73
C THR A 104 21.75 -9.90 -8.74
N VAL A 105 22.04 -10.52 -7.60
CA VAL A 105 21.08 -10.69 -6.49
C VAL A 105 20.52 -9.34 -6.04
N GLU A 106 21.35 -8.31 -6.03
CA GLU A 106 20.91 -6.94 -5.68
C GLU A 106 19.86 -6.41 -6.65
N ASN A 107 20.03 -6.60 -7.96
CA ASN A 107 19.04 -6.18 -8.94
C ASN A 107 17.75 -6.99 -8.85
N ILE A 108 17.82 -8.29 -8.53
CA ILE A 108 16.65 -9.13 -8.30
C ILE A 108 15.87 -8.62 -7.09
N LYS A 109 16.54 -8.26 -5.99
CA LYS A 109 15.88 -7.66 -4.81
C LYS A 109 15.18 -6.35 -5.14
N LYS A 110 15.82 -5.46 -5.91
CA LYS A 110 15.18 -4.21 -6.38
C LYS A 110 13.93 -4.48 -7.21
N LEU A 111 13.96 -5.50 -8.07
CA LEU A 111 12.80 -5.89 -8.87
C LEU A 111 11.65 -6.42 -8.01
N ILE A 112 11.97 -7.23 -6.99
CA ILE A 112 10.97 -7.72 -6.03
C ILE A 112 10.34 -6.56 -5.26
N ASP A 113 11.14 -5.62 -4.76
CA ASP A 113 10.66 -4.45 -4.04
C ASP A 113 9.74 -3.58 -4.92
N ALA A 114 10.12 -3.38 -6.19
CA ALA A 114 9.31 -2.64 -7.14
C ALA A 114 7.98 -3.37 -7.46
N ALA A 115 8.02 -4.69 -7.63
CA ALA A 115 6.82 -5.50 -7.87
C ALA A 115 5.88 -5.50 -6.65
N ALA A 116 6.42 -5.46 -5.43
CA ALA A 116 5.62 -5.42 -4.21
C ALA A 116 4.92 -4.07 -3.98
N LEU A 117 5.40 -3.00 -4.62
CA LEU A 117 4.84 -1.67 -4.49
C LEU A 117 3.54 -1.50 -5.29
N VAL A 118 3.34 -2.29 -6.35
CA VAL A 118 2.24 -2.14 -7.33
C VAL A 118 1.35 -3.37 -7.48
#